data_cedc7aeb52b8685f872111ce0bcd0fc3
#
_entry.id   cedc7aeb52b8685f872111ce0bcd0fc3
#
_cell.length_a   1.000
_cell.length_b   1.000
_cell.length_c   1.000
_cell.angle_alpha   90.00
_cell.angle_beta   90.00
_cell.angle_gamma   90.00
#
_symmetry.space_group_name_H-M   'P 1'
#
loop_
_entity.id
_entity.type
_entity.pdbx_description
1 polymer ?
#
loop_
_entity_poly.entity_id
_entity_poly.type
_entity_poly.pdbx_seq_one_letter_code
_entity_poly.pdbx_strand_id
1 'polypeptide(L)'
;MMGKCGWNGRKGWDKDMEQVPELPKDWNRWVDKVAIRQNYIYYHYKKGGAKTGYCTYCEKEVPIKVHPHHNQQGRCSCCRHPVVFKAYGRAGYMQTEKHFAYLIQRCKVGFVVREFQADRTYGKESLPNSKLYCQEIRRTIYDKERKPRTYYWGLYKQRNMRWISGSPCSYNWSGSHNGRVYGKTLPTLEQKELRCTGLVNWIRKQKSVDPEKYLAVLERIPQMEQISKASLPKLTRECFSSCGTVSELIKNRSTGSLIKALGLDSRRFQRLRLHNGGCDLLRWLQYEKGTGREIPDNVLLWMCQQNISPRDVQFIADRMSMVQVYNYVRRQMPSFRRNSHEVLRTWEDYLSMAKKLHMDVYDEIVYRTRKLRRRHDDLVLKCQEKDIELQAEEMEEKFPHVNAICQEIKTKYEYADADYMVVVPSGILDIITEGRALHHCAGSSDRYWDRIERRESFVMFLRKTADPFHAYYTLEVEPDGTVRQKRTEYDRQKKDIEQATEFLQKWQRVVTARLTESDKALAAESRILREKEFIQLKKDRVIIHTGHLAGKLLVDVLMADLMENTDSIQSPALAAAA
;
A
#
# COMPACT_ATOMS: atom_id res chain seq x y z
N MET A 1 -21.26 -6.49 -12.09
CA MET A 1 -21.78 -6.22 -13.45
C MET A 1 -20.63 -6.27 -14.45
N MET A 2 -20.47 -7.36 -15.17
CA MET A 2 -19.48 -7.49 -16.23
C MET A 2 -19.97 -6.78 -17.48
N GLY A 3 -19.31 -5.67 -17.85
CA GLY A 3 -19.59 -4.94 -19.07
C GLY A 3 -19.36 -5.80 -20.31
N LYS A 4 -20.38 -5.95 -21.12
CA LYS A 4 -20.29 -6.57 -22.46
C LYS A 4 -19.36 -5.73 -23.34
N CYS A 5 -18.13 -6.21 -23.57
CA CYS A 5 -17.25 -5.68 -24.60
C CYS A 5 -17.87 -5.96 -25.98
N GLY A 6 -18.43 -4.93 -26.61
CA GLY A 6 -19.09 -5.00 -27.92
C GLY A 6 -18.08 -5.37 -29.02
N TRP A 7 -18.39 -6.42 -29.72
CA TRP A 7 -17.60 -7.00 -30.80
C TRP A 7 -17.95 -6.37 -32.15
N ASN A 8 -17.33 -5.24 -32.51
CA ASN A 8 -17.43 -4.64 -33.86
C ASN A 8 -16.09 -4.63 -34.64
N GLY A 9 -15.14 -5.57 -34.30
CA GLY A 9 -13.78 -5.54 -34.82
C GLY A 9 -13.42 -6.45 -36.01
N ARG A 10 -14.35 -7.16 -36.63
CA ARG A 10 -13.99 -8.14 -37.68
C ARG A 10 -13.53 -7.55 -39.00
N LYS A 11 -14.03 -6.38 -39.44
CA LYS A 11 -13.70 -5.80 -40.75
C LYS A 11 -12.36 -5.03 -40.82
N GLY A 12 -11.81 -4.57 -39.68
CA GLY A 12 -10.53 -3.85 -39.64
C GLY A 12 -9.29 -4.76 -39.46
N TRP A 13 -9.47 -5.90 -38.81
CA TRP A 13 -8.41 -6.82 -38.48
C TRP A 13 -7.72 -7.47 -39.68
N ASP A 14 -8.48 -7.98 -40.65
CA ASP A 14 -7.92 -8.61 -41.87
C ASP A 14 -7.14 -7.58 -42.70
N LYS A 15 -7.67 -6.36 -42.85
CA LYS A 15 -6.98 -5.27 -43.56
C LYS A 15 -5.67 -4.84 -42.91
N ASP A 16 -5.57 -4.86 -41.60
CA ASP A 16 -4.32 -4.54 -40.89
C ASP A 16 -3.28 -5.63 -41.07
N MET A 17 -3.68 -6.90 -41.10
CA MET A 17 -2.75 -8.04 -41.31
C MET A 17 -2.20 -8.07 -42.75
N GLU A 18 -2.99 -7.72 -43.75
CA GLU A 18 -2.56 -7.62 -45.14
C GLU A 18 -1.52 -6.51 -45.41
N GLN A 19 -1.42 -5.55 -44.49
CA GLN A 19 -0.50 -4.43 -44.63
C GLN A 19 0.91 -4.72 -44.05
N VAL A 20 1.08 -5.81 -43.32
CA VAL A 20 2.36 -6.18 -42.70
C VAL A 20 3.28 -6.74 -43.79
N PRO A 21 4.43 -6.09 -44.05
CA PRO A 21 5.35 -6.54 -45.07
C PRO A 21 6.00 -7.90 -44.74
N GLU A 22 6.48 -8.59 -45.76
CA GLU A 22 7.27 -9.81 -45.57
C GLU A 22 8.55 -9.55 -44.79
N LEU A 23 9.08 -10.61 -44.19
CA LEU A 23 10.38 -10.56 -43.49
C LEU A 23 11.53 -10.35 -44.49
N PRO A 24 12.54 -9.55 -44.14
CA PRO A 24 13.76 -9.45 -44.94
C PRO A 24 14.40 -10.84 -45.17
N LYS A 25 14.94 -11.09 -46.38
CA LYS A 25 15.56 -12.38 -46.74
C LYS A 25 16.65 -12.81 -45.76
N ASP A 26 17.37 -11.86 -45.17
CA ASP A 26 18.46 -12.13 -44.23
C ASP A 26 18.00 -12.04 -42.74
N TRP A 27 16.69 -11.94 -42.47
CA TRP A 27 16.16 -11.79 -41.11
C TRP A 27 16.63 -12.89 -40.15
N ASN A 28 16.43 -14.14 -40.49
CA ASN A 28 16.80 -15.27 -39.64
C ASN A 28 18.30 -15.31 -39.33
N ARG A 29 19.14 -15.04 -40.38
CA ARG A 29 20.58 -14.94 -40.22
C ARG A 29 20.97 -13.79 -39.29
N TRP A 30 20.30 -12.64 -39.40
CA TRP A 30 20.56 -11.50 -38.55
C TRP A 30 20.14 -11.79 -37.10
N VAL A 31 18.97 -12.43 -36.88
CA VAL A 31 18.52 -12.82 -35.53
C VAL A 31 19.54 -13.76 -34.90
N ASP A 32 19.98 -14.76 -35.63
CA ASP A 32 20.97 -15.73 -35.17
C ASP A 32 22.31 -15.10 -34.80
N LYS A 33 22.84 -14.23 -35.63
CA LYS A 33 24.19 -13.68 -35.46
C LYS A 33 24.25 -12.38 -34.66
N VAL A 34 23.14 -11.63 -34.58
CA VAL A 34 23.14 -10.30 -33.96
C VAL A 34 22.16 -10.20 -32.78
N ALA A 35 20.94 -10.71 -32.91
CA ALA A 35 19.94 -10.57 -31.88
C ALA A 35 20.22 -11.50 -30.68
N ILE A 36 20.62 -12.74 -30.91
CA ILE A 36 21.05 -13.67 -29.87
C ILE A 36 22.39 -13.21 -29.31
N ARG A 37 22.41 -12.79 -28.06
CA ARG A 37 23.57 -12.13 -27.45
C ARG A 37 24.58 -13.08 -26.83
N GLN A 38 24.11 -14.20 -26.35
CA GLN A 38 24.92 -15.13 -25.60
C GLN A 38 25.41 -16.25 -26.54
N ASN A 39 26.71 -16.40 -26.63
CA ASN A 39 27.33 -17.47 -27.36
C ASN A 39 28.23 -18.27 -26.43
N TYR A 40 28.45 -19.54 -26.79
CA TYR A 40 29.14 -20.48 -25.94
C TYR A 40 30.26 -21.18 -26.72
N ILE A 41 31.28 -21.65 -25.97
CA ILE A 41 32.16 -22.71 -26.42
C ILE A 41 31.93 -23.91 -25.53
N TYR A 42 31.34 -24.97 -26.07
CA TYR A 42 31.16 -26.26 -25.40
C TYR A 42 32.42 -27.11 -25.56
N TYR A 43 32.94 -27.62 -24.44
CA TYR A 43 34.17 -28.42 -24.45
C TYR A 43 34.09 -29.63 -23.53
N HIS A 44 34.83 -30.70 -23.89
CA HIS A 44 35.01 -31.86 -23.02
C HIS A 44 36.20 -31.61 -22.08
N TYR A 45 35.95 -31.80 -20.77
CA TYR A 45 37.03 -31.71 -19.80
C TYR A 45 37.92 -32.94 -19.89
N LYS A 46 39.21 -32.75 -20.12
CA LYS A 46 40.24 -33.81 -20.16
C LYS A 46 41.36 -33.48 -19.19
N LYS A 47 41.96 -34.51 -18.57
CA LYS A 47 43.18 -34.34 -17.77
C LYS A 47 44.28 -33.76 -18.69
N GLY A 48 44.79 -32.58 -18.35
CA GLY A 48 45.70 -31.82 -19.22
C GLY A 48 45.04 -30.71 -20.05
N GLY A 49 43.73 -30.44 -19.84
CA GLY A 49 42.99 -29.36 -20.51
C GLY A 49 42.27 -29.77 -21.78
N ALA A 50 41.27 -28.98 -22.16
CA ALA A 50 40.55 -29.16 -23.42
C ALA A 50 41.36 -28.55 -24.56
N LYS A 51 41.60 -29.32 -25.64
CA LYS A 51 42.32 -28.85 -26.83
C LYS A 51 41.39 -28.14 -27.83
N THR A 52 40.16 -28.59 -27.94
CA THR A 52 39.14 -28.06 -28.85
C THR A 52 37.79 -27.92 -28.17
N GLY A 53 36.91 -27.10 -28.73
CA GLY A 53 35.52 -26.96 -28.31
C GLY A 53 34.67 -26.41 -29.44
N TYR A 54 33.36 -26.70 -29.39
CA TYR A 54 32.40 -26.21 -30.37
C TYR A 54 31.95 -24.78 -30.04
N CYS A 55 32.23 -23.83 -30.96
CA CYS A 55 31.78 -22.46 -30.83
C CYS A 55 30.40 -22.27 -31.48
N THR A 56 29.42 -21.84 -30.71
CA THR A 56 28.04 -21.64 -31.21
C THR A 56 27.89 -20.48 -32.19
N TYR A 57 28.81 -19.52 -32.18
CA TYR A 57 28.83 -18.41 -33.14
C TYR A 57 29.47 -18.79 -34.48
N CYS A 58 30.64 -19.47 -34.46
CA CYS A 58 31.30 -19.96 -35.67
C CYS A 58 30.63 -21.20 -36.26
N GLU A 59 29.86 -21.93 -35.45
CA GLU A 59 29.23 -23.22 -35.78
C GLU A 59 30.23 -24.30 -36.16
N LYS A 60 31.41 -24.29 -35.55
CA LYS A 60 32.47 -25.26 -35.80
C LYS A 60 33.34 -25.49 -34.57
N GLU A 61 34.11 -26.55 -34.59
CA GLU A 61 35.16 -26.77 -33.61
C GLU A 61 36.28 -25.75 -33.75
N VAL A 62 36.74 -25.22 -32.62
CA VAL A 62 37.78 -24.20 -32.52
C VAL A 62 38.84 -24.65 -31.50
N PRO A 63 40.12 -24.30 -31.69
CA PRO A 63 41.14 -24.61 -30.71
C PRO A 63 40.95 -23.76 -29.44
N ILE A 64 41.14 -24.38 -28.28
CA ILE A 64 41.15 -23.73 -26.98
C ILE A 64 42.59 -23.55 -26.53
N LYS A 65 43.02 -22.29 -26.44
CA LYS A 65 44.40 -21.91 -26.06
C LYS A 65 44.58 -21.66 -24.57
N VAL A 66 43.51 -21.76 -23.79
CA VAL A 66 43.48 -21.52 -22.35
C VAL A 66 42.83 -22.71 -21.63
N HIS A 67 43.05 -22.85 -20.33
CA HIS A 67 42.35 -23.85 -19.51
C HIS A 67 41.05 -23.21 -18.93
N PRO A 68 39.93 -23.27 -19.67
CA PRO A 68 38.72 -22.56 -19.21
C PRO A 68 38.05 -23.29 -18.05
N HIS A 69 37.52 -22.52 -17.13
CA HIS A 69 36.57 -23.01 -16.12
C HIS A 69 35.13 -22.97 -16.67
N HIS A 70 34.28 -23.85 -16.14
CA HIS A 70 32.86 -23.84 -16.48
C HIS A 70 32.25 -22.48 -16.11
N ASN A 71 31.49 -21.86 -17.04
CA ASN A 71 30.92 -20.51 -16.97
C ASN A 71 31.94 -19.36 -17.08
N GLN A 72 33.20 -19.61 -17.35
CA GLN A 72 34.18 -18.55 -17.58
C GLN A 72 33.84 -17.76 -18.85
N GLN A 73 33.90 -16.45 -18.75
CA GLN A 73 33.79 -15.56 -19.92
C GLN A 73 35.12 -15.50 -20.67
N GLY A 74 35.03 -15.39 -22.00
CA GLY A 74 36.22 -15.27 -22.85
C GLY A 74 35.87 -14.88 -24.28
N ARG A 75 36.82 -15.12 -25.21
CA ARG A 75 36.63 -14.88 -26.63
C ARG A 75 37.00 -16.13 -27.42
N CYS A 76 36.25 -16.39 -28.49
CA CYS A 76 36.59 -17.45 -29.42
C CYS A 76 37.95 -17.19 -30.07
N SER A 77 38.80 -18.19 -30.16
CA SER A 77 40.11 -18.10 -30.79
C SER A 77 40.03 -17.87 -32.31
N CYS A 78 38.94 -18.27 -32.96
CA CYS A 78 38.69 -18.13 -34.38
C CYS A 78 37.97 -16.82 -34.75
N CYS A 79 36.73 -16.61 -34.28
CA CYS A 79 35.92 -15.46 -34.68
C CYS A 79 36.05 -14.24 -33.75
N ARG A 80 36.81 -14.36 -32.66
CA ARG A 80 37.00 -13.29 -31.64
C ARG A 80 35.73 -12.85 -30.93
N HIS A 81 34.59 -13.51 -31.20
CA HIS A 81 33.31 -13.18 -30.57
C HIS A 81 33.34 -13.48 -29.06
N PRO A 82 32.69 -12.67 -28.21
CA PRO A 82 32.54 -12.97 -26.79
C PRO A 82 31.77 -14.27 -26.61
N VAL A 83 32.26 -15.15 -25.73
CA VAL A 83 31.65 -16.46 -25.44
C VAL A 83 31.74 -16.79 -23.96
N VAL A 84 30.91 -17.75 -23.52
CA VAL A 84 31.04 -18.38 -22.22
C VAL A 84 31.44 -19.84 -22.43
N PHE A 85 32.49 -20.28 -21.73
CA PHE A 85 32.94 -21.66 -21.78
C PHE A 85 32.05 -22.58 -20.96
N LYS A 86 31.55 -23.66 -21.59
CA LYS A 86 30.66 -24.64 -20.97
C LYS A 86 31.28 -26.05 -21.07
N ALA A 87 31.64 -26.62 -19.92
CA ALA A 87 32.05 -28.01 -19.85
C ALA A 87 30.84 -28.92 -20.04
N TYR A 88 30.89 -29.87 -20.97
CA TYR A 88 29.84 -30.83 -21.31
C TYR A 88 29.29 -31.57 -20.08
N GLY A 89 30.15 -32.03 -19.20
CA GLY A 89 29.77 -32.78 -18.02
C GLY A 89 28.99 -31.97 -16.96
N ARG A 90 29.16 -30.62 -16.98
CA ARG A 90 28.53 -29.68 -16.06
C ARG A 90 27.38 -28.89 -16.68
N ALA A 91 27.22 -28.91 -17.99
CA ALA A 91 26.12 -28.28 -18.69
C ALA A 91 24.92 -29.24 -18.68
N GLY A 92 23.96 -29.04 -17.79
CA GLY A 92 22.76 -29.88 -17.69
C GLY A 92 21.89 -29.76 -18.96
N TYR A 93 21.07 -28.73 -19.06
CA TYR A 93 20.37 -28.36 -20.28
C TYR A 93 21.14 -27.25 -20.97
N MET A 94 21.47 -27.46 -22.24
CA MET A 94 22.22 -26.50 -23.04
C MET A 94 21.27 -25.57 -23.79
N GLN A 95 20.54 -24.78 -23.03
CA GLN A 95 19.56 -23.79 -23.52
C GLN A 95 20.18 -22.40 -23.53
N THR A 96 19.92 -21.64 -24.57
CA THR A 96 20.16 -20.21 -24.55
C THR A 96 19.02 -19.51 -23.79
N GLU A 97 19.34 -18.34 -23.23
CA GLU A 97 18.31 -17.45 -22.70
C GLU A 97 17.40 -16.94 -23.82
N LYS A 98 16.18 -16.59 -23.48
CA LYS A 98 15.26 -15.93 -24.40
C LYS A 98 15.77 -14.54 -24.75
N HIS A 99 15.83 -14.24 -26.04
CA HIS A 99 16.19 -12.94 -26.55
C HIS A 99 15.03 -12.33 -27.32
N PHE A 100 15.00 -10.99 -27.36
CA PHE A 100 13.99 -10.28 -28.14
C PHE A 100 14.64 -9.51 -29.27
N ALA A 101 13.95 -9.48 -30.40
CA ALA A 101 14.37 -8.78 -31.61
C ALA A 101 13.21 -7.93 -32.15
N TYR A 102 13.53 -6.76 -32.66
CA TYR A 102 12.55 -5.85 -33.25
C TYR A 102 12.84 -5.61 -34.72
N LEU A 103 11.76 -5.61 -35.51
CA LEU A 103 11.77 -5.24 -36.92
C LEU A 103 10.78 -4.08 -37.11
N ILE A 104 11.27 -2.94 -37.58
CA ILE A 104 10.44 -1.79 -37.91
C ILE A 104 10.41 -1.66 -39.43
N GLN A 105 9.21 -1.73 -40.02
CA GLN A 105 9.04 -1.70 -41.46
C GLN A 105 7.96 -0.68 -41.86
N ARG A 106 8.12 -0.09 -43.04
CA ARG A 106 7.10 0.75 -43.65
C ARG A 106 5.95 -0.13 -44.11
N CYS A 107 4.71 0.34 -43.92
CA CYS A 107 3.49 -0.27 -44.44
C CYS A 107 2.63 0.78 -45.16
N LYS A 108 1.51 0.36 -45.78
CA LYS A 108 0.64 1.26 -46.56
C LYS A 108 0.06 2.43 -45.76
N VAL A 109 -0.24 2.21 -44.46
CA VAL A 109 -0.86 3.21 -43.58
C VAL A 109 0.14 4.02 -42.76
N GLY A 110 1.41 3.59 -42.69
CA GLY A 110 2.46 4.21 -41.90
C GLY A 110 3.63 3.26 -41.68
N PHE A 111 3.81 2.75 -40.48
CA PHE A 111 4.84 1.77 -40.17
C PHE A 111 4.37 0.73 -39.16
N VAL A 112 5.02 -0.40 -39.12
CA VAL A 112 4.77 -1.48 -38.16
C VAL A 112 6.02 -1.76 -37.35
N VAL A 113 5.84 -1.89 -36.03
CA VAL A 113 6.84 -2.42 -35.10
C VAL A 113 6.47 -3.86 -34.80
N ARG A 114 7.37 -4.79 -35.09
CA ARG A 114 7.20 -6.24 -34.91
C ARG A 114 8.18 -6.71 -33.86
N GLU A 115 7.69 -7.38 -32.83
CA GLU A 115 8.51 -7.97 -31.77
C GLU A 115 8.59 -9.48 -31.93
N PHE A 116 9.79 -10.00 -31.86
CA PHE A 116 10.09 -11.43 -31.97
C PHE A 116 10.76 -11.92 -30.70
N GLN A 117 10.33 -13.07 -30.25
CA GLN A 117 11.08 -13.88 -29.31
C GLN A 117 11.99 -14.82 -30.11
N ALA A 118 13.27 -14.83 -29.77
CA ALA A 118 14.26 -15.71 -30.39
C ALA A 118 14.99 -16.48 -29.30
N ASP A 119 15.09 -17.77 -29.48
CA ASP A 119 15.94 -18.64 -28.68
C ASP A 119 16.57 -19.76 -29.53
N ARG A 120 17.60 -20.38 -28.99
CA ARG A 120 18.24 -21.54 -29.58
C ARG A 120 18.55 -22.53 -28.48
N THR A 121 18.09 -23.75 -28.66
CA THR A 121 18.35 -24.84 -27.73
C THR A 121 19.45 -25.71 -28.28
N TYR A 122 20.49 -25.93 -27.48
CA TYR A 122 21.61 -26.83 -27.80
C TYR A 122 21.44 -28.12 -27.00
N GLY A 123 21.43 -29.27 -27.66
CA GLY A 123 21.50 -30.59 -27.01
C GLY A 123 22.94 -31.14 -27.08
N LYS A 124 23.31 -32.02 -26.16
CA LYS A 124 24.67 -32.63 -26.14
C LYS A 124 25.01 -33.34 -27.44
N GLU A 125 24.02 -33.99 -28.04
CA GLU A 125 24.19 -34.76 -29.26
C GLU A 125 23.89 -33.98 -30.54
N SER A 126 23.25 -32.81 -30.42
CA SER A 126 22.75 -32.00 -31.54
C SER A 126 23.36 -30.62 -31.66
N LEU A 127 24.53 -30.36 -31.04
CA LEU A 127 25.18 -29.05 -31.08
C LEU A 127 25.31 -28.46 -32.50
N PRO A 128 25.82 -29.21 -33.51
CA PRO A 128 25.92 -28.71 -34.88
C PRO A 128 24.57 -28.50 -35.55
N ASN A 129 23.53 -29.18 -35.10
CA ASN A 129 22.20 -29.18 -35.70
C ASN A 129 21.17 -28.39 -34.85
N SER A 130 21.65 -27.51 -33.98
CA SER A 130 20.76 -26.67 -33.20
C SER A 130 19.90 -25.77 -34.09
N LYS A 131 18.57 -25.74 -33.85
CA LYS A 131 17.64 -24.92 -34.62
C LYS A 131 17.38 -23.62 -33.92
N LEU A 132 17.42 -22.52 -34.69
CA LEU A 132 16.91 -21.24 -34.24
C LEU A 132 15.38 -21.29 -34.17
N TYR A 133 14.82 -20.99 -33.01
CA TYR A 133 13.41 -20.69 -32.85
C TYR A 133 13.25 -19.16 -32.85
N CYS A 134 12.42 -18.64 -33.74
CA CYS A 134 12.15 -17.21 -33.84
C CYS A 134 10.66 -17.03 -34.14
N GLN A 135 9.91 -16.61 -33.14
CA GLN A 135 8.46 -16.43 -33.20
C GLN A 135 8.10 -14.96 -33.07
N GLU A 136 7.32 -14.45 -33.99
CA GLU A 136 6.71 -13.13 -33.85
C GLU A 136 5.61 -13.19 -32.80
N ILE A 137 5.69 -12.32 -31.80
CA ILE A 137 4.81 -12.34 -30.62
C ILE A 137 3.92 -11.12 -30.52
N ARG A 138 4.33 -10.00 -31.12
CA ARG A 138 3.59 -8.74 -31.09
C ARG A 138 3.80 -7.96 -32.40
N ARG A 139 2.72 -7.32 -32.86
CA ARG A 139 2.70 -6.35 -33.95
C ARG A 139 2.02 -5.10 -33.51
N THR A 140 2.62 -3.94 -33.68
CA THR A 140 1.98 -2.65 -33.49
C THR A 140 2.06 -1.85 -34.79
N ILE A 141 0.90 -1.57 -35.37
CA ILE A 141 0.77 -0.78 -36.58
C ILE A 141 0.48 0.66 -36.18
N TYR A 142 1.33 1.56 -36.64
CA TYR A 142 1.20 2.99 -36.46
C TYR A 142 0.75 3.64 -37.76
N ASP A 143 -0.37 4.36 -37.72
CA ASP A 143 -0.84 5.14 -38.87
C ASP A 143 -0.02 6.45 -39.06
N LYS A 144 -0.43 7.27 -40.03
CA LYS A 144 0.24 8.56 -40.30
C LYS A 144 0.20 9.52 -39.09
N GLU A 145 -0.81 9.40 -38.22
CA GLU A 145 -0.96 10.16 -36.98
C GLU A 145 -0.23 9.49 -35.79
N ARG A 146 0.45 8.37 -36.04
CA ARG A 146 1.13 7.54 -35.05
C ARG A 146 0.21 6.93 -34.00
N LYS A 147 -1.07 6.74 -34.29
CA LYS A 147 -1.98 6.04 -33.40
C LYS A 147 -1.69 4.53 -33.45
N PRO A 148 -1.39 3.89 -32.31
CA PRO A 148 -1.02 2.47 -32.27
C PRO A 148 -2.25 1.56 -32.32
N ARG A 149 -2.14 0.50 -33.14
CA ARG A 149 -3.05 -0.66 -33.12
C ARG A 149 -2.21 -1.91 -32.87
N THR A 150 -2.33 -2.50 -31.69
CA THR A 150 -1.46 -3.60 -31.23
C THR A 150 -2.19 -4.94 -31.32
N TYR A 151 -1.47 -5.94 -31.82
CA TYR A 151 -1.91 -7.32 -31.94
C TYR A 151 -0.87 -8.24 -31.32
N TYR A 152 -1.37 -9.25 -30.58
CA TYR A 152 -0.55 -10.25 -29.90
C TYR A 152 -0.79 -11.63 -30.51
N TRP A 153 0.27 -12.41 -30.67
CA TRP A 153 0.17 -13.81 -31.05
C TRP A 153 -0.16 -14.65 -29.83
N GLY A 154 -1.34 -15.25 -29.76
CA GLY A 154 -1.77 -15.97 -28.57
C GLY A 154 -2.93 -16.91 -28.79
N LEU A 155 -3.28 -17.66 -27.76
CA LEU A 155 -4.40 -18.59 -27.75
C LEU A 155 -5.73 -17.83 -27.69
N TYR A 156 -6.54 -17.98 -28.72
CA TYR A 156 -7.90 -17.44 -28.74
C TYR A 156 -8.87 -18.50 -28.18
N LYS A 157 -9.62 -18.12 -27.14
CA LYS A 157 -10.57 -19.00 -26.46
C LYS A 157 -9.98 -20.38 -26.11
N GLN A 158 -8.69 -20.42 -25.76
CA GLN A 158 -7.93 -21.63 -25.38
C GLN A 158 -7.88 -22.75 -26.44
N ARG A 159 -8.18 -22.46 -27.72
CA ARG A 159 -8.24 -23.48 -28.78
C ARG A 159 -7.22 -23.32 -29.88
N ASN A 160 -7.08 -22.12 -30.45
CA ASN A 160 -6.23 -21.91 -31.63
C ASN A 160 -5.31 -20.69 -31.45
N MET A 161 -4.06 -20.82 -31.87
CA MET A 161 -3.11 -19.70 -31.94
C MET A 161 -3.48 -18.76 -33.07
N ARG A 162 -3.64 -17.46 -32.75
CA ARG A 162 -3.91 -16.41 -33.74
C ARG A 162 -3.53 -15.03 -33.23
N TRP A 163 -3.56 -14.03 -34.09
CA TRP A 163 -3.42 -12.64 -33.73
C TRP A 163 -4.67 -12.15 -33.00
N ILE A 164 -4.49 -11.50 -31.84
CA ILE A 164 -5.56 -10.97 -31.00
C ILE A 164 -5.32 -9.48 -30.82
N SER A 165 -6.33 -8.64 -31.10
CA SER A 165 -6.28 -7.19 -30.86
C SER A 165 -6.55 -6.86 -29.40
N GLY A 166 -5.87 -5.84 -28.88
CA GLY A 166 -6.09 -5.34 -27.53
C GLY A 166 -5.09 -5.84 -26.51
N SER A 167 -5.41 -5.70 -25.22
CA SER A 167 -4.55 -6.13 -24.12
C SER A 167 -4.38 -7.66 -24.12
N PRO A 168 -3.19 -8.18 -23.88
CA PRO A 168 -2.98 -9.62 -23.81
C PRO A 168 -3.88 -10.20 -22.72
N CYS A 169 -4.79 -11.10 -23.10
CA CYS A 169 -5.50 -11.90 -22.13
C CYS A 169 -4.49 -12.80 -21.41
N SER A 170 -4.21 -12.47 -20.18
CA SER A 170 -3.54 -13.26 -19.13
C SER A 170 -2.82 -14.54 -19.61
N TYR A 171 -1.64 -14.69 -19.23
CA TYR A 171 -0.64 -15.75 -19.33
C TYR A 171 0.54 -15.39 -20.26
N ASN A 172 1.58 -14.87 -19.64
CA ASN A 172 2.98 -14.83 -20.07
C ASN A 172 3.50 -13.76 -21.05
N TRP A 173 2.72 -12.79 -21.55
CA TRP A 173 3.22 -11.83 -22.56
C TRP A 173 3.06 -10.35 -22.20
N SER A 174 2.86 -10.03 -20.94
CA SER A 174 2.54 -8.65 -20.48
C SER A 174 3.76 -7.77 -20.21
N GLY A 175 4.93 -8.09 -20.70
CA GLY A 175 6.16 -7.32 -20.48
C GLY A 175 6.61 -6.54 -21.70
N SER A 176 7.08 -5.33 -21.47
CA SER A 176 7.94 -4.59 -22.37
C SER A 176 9.34 -5.21 -22.35
N HIS A 177 9.82 -5.70 -23.46
CA HIS A 177 11.11 -6.38 -23.53
C HIS A 177 12.13 -5.53 -24.27
N ASN A 178 13.31 -5.41 -23.72
CA ASN A 178 14.41 -4.80 -24.46
C ASN A 178 15.03 -5.83 -25.42
N GLY A 179 15.11 -5.47 -26.71
CA GLY A 179 15.65 -6.31 -27.77
C GLY A 179 16.58 -5.58 -28.72
N ARG A 180 17.22 -6.32 -29.61
CA ARG A 180 17.99 -5.75 -30.72
C ARG A 180 17.03 -5.32 -31.83
N VAL A 181 17.28 -4.17 -32.45
CA VAL A 181 16.51 -3.67 -33.57
C VAL A 181 17.26 -3.92 -34.88
N TYR A 182 16.53 -4.45 -35.88
CA TYR A 182 17.08 -4.65 -37.21
C TYR A 182 17.35 -3.30 -37.89
N GLY A 183 18.62 -3.04 -38.18
CA GLY A 183 19.07 -1.70 -38.59
C GLY A 183 18.87 -1.35 -40.06
N LYS A 184 18.75 -2.33 -40.98
CA LYS A 184 18.72 -2.05 -42.42
C LYS A 184 17.49 -1.31 -42.92
N THR A 185 16.36 -1.40 -42.21
CA THR A 185 15.12 -0.70 -42.54
C THR A 185 15.04 0.72 -41.97
N LEU A 186 15.88 1.06 -40.99
CA LEU A 186 15.79 2.31 -40.24
C LEU A 186 16.10 3.58 -41.07
N PRO A 187 17.07 3.62 -42.00
CA PRO A 187 17.40 4.84 -42.72
C PRO A 187 16.22 5.43 -43.50
N THR A 188 15.44 4.58 -44.17
CA THR A 188 14.26 5.01 -44.94
C THR A 188 13.15 5.53 -44.01
N LEU A 189 12.94 4.87 -42.86
CA LEU A 189 11.97 5.27 -41.86
C LEU A 189 12.34 6.59 -41.18
N GLU A 190 13.61 6.82 -40.88
CA GLU A 190 14.12 8.04 -40.25
C GLU A 190 13.83 9.29 -41.12
N GLN A 191 13.90 9.16 -42.42
CA GLN A 191 13.66 10.26 -43.35
C GLN A 191 12.17 10.57 -43.55
N LYS A 192 11.27 9.64 -43.25
CA LYS A 192 9.84 9.71 -43.51
C LYS A 192 9.00 9.53 -42.25
N GLU A 193 8.60 8.30 -41.92
CA GLU A 193 7.61 7.96 -40.90
C GLU A 193 8.09 8.29 -39.48
N LEU A 194 9.38 8.12 -39.22
CA LEU A 194 10.02 8.38 -37.92
C LEU A 194 10.71 9.76 -37.86
N ARG A 195 10.49 10.61 -38.86
CA ARG A 195 11.04 11.96 -38.87
C ARG A 195 10.64 12.73 -37.61
N CYS A 196 11.58 13.42 -37.01
CA CYS A 196 11.42 14.19 -35.77
C CYS A 196 11.05 13.37 -34.52
N THR A 197 11.19 12.03 -34.55
CA THR A 197 10.95 11.20 -33.36
C THR A 197 12.19 10.95 -32.50
N GLY A 198 13.39 11.12 -33.03
CA GLY A 198 14.64 10.77 -32.34
C GLY A 198 14.84 9.26 -32.09
N LEU A 199 13.85 8.41 -32.41
CA LEU A 199 13.88 6.97 -32.14
C LEU A 199 15.10 6.28 -32.75
N VAL A 200 15.41 6.59 -34.03
CA VAL A 200 16.51 5.95 -34.74
C VAL A 200 17.86 6.28 -34.09
N ASN A 201 18.07 7.53 -33.67
CA ASN A 201 19.26 7.93 -32.93
C ASN A 201 19.34 7.23 -31.58
N TRP A 202 18.22 7.05 -30.90
CA TRP A 202 18.17 6.33 -29.65
C TRP A 202 18.51 4.85 -29.82
N ILE A 203 17.97 4.19 -30.86
CA ILE A 203 18.31 2.80 -31.23
C ILE A 203 19.79 2.65 -31.50
N ARG A 204 20.41 3.59 -32.25
CA ARG A 204 21.86 3.54 -32.57
C ARG A 204 22.75 3.66 -31.33
N LYS A 205 22.33 4.46 -30.32
CA LYS A 205 23.12 4.65 -29.10
C LYS A 205 22.98 3.50 -28.11
N GLN A 206 21.90 2.73 -28.15
CA GLN A 206 21.61 1.68 -27.19
C GLN A 206 21.82 0.29 -27.80
N LYS A 207 22.39 -0.63 -27.02
CA LYS A 207 22.56 -2.01 -27.49
C LYS A 207 21.24 -2.80 -27.56
N SER A 208 20.26 -2.40 -26.79
CA SER A 208 18.99 -3.09 -26.63
C SER A 208 17.93 -2.10 -26.17
N VAL A 209 16.81 -2.08 -26.85
CA VAL A 209 15.74 -1.09 -26.67
C VAL A 209 14.38 -1.75 -26.83
N ASP A 210 13.36 -1.07 -26.34
CA ASP A 210 11.98 -1.31 -26.69
C ASP A 210 11.47 -0.08 -27.50
N PRO A 211 11.33 -0.20 -28.81
CA PRO A 211 10.89 0.90 -29.67
C PRO A 211 9.47 1.38 -29.34
N GLU A 212 8.59 0.47 -28.95
CA GLU A 212 7.18 0.82 -28.64
C GLU A 212 7.11 1.63 -27.34
N LYS A 213 7.90 1.24 -26.33
CA LYS A 213 8.01 2.03 -25.10
C LYS A 213 8.52 3.44 -25.38
N TYR A 214 9.48 3.58 -26.26
CA TYR A 214 9.97 4.91 -26.68
C TYR A 214 8.86 5.75 -27.31
N LEU A 215 8.10 5.18 -28.26
CA LEU A 215 7.02 5.87 -28.94
C LEU A 215 5.86 6.24 -28.00
N ALA A 216 5.51 5.35 -27.06
CA ALA A 216 4.50 5.61 -26.05
C ALA A 216 4.91 6.74 -25.09
N VAL A 217 6.19 6.79 -24.71
CA VAL A 217 6.74 7.90 -23.91
C VAL A 217 6.70 9.20 -24.71
N LEU A 218 7.08 9.17 -25.99
CA LEU A 218 7.07 10.36 -26.85
C LEU A 218 5.64 10.92 -27.04
N GLU A 219 4.64 10.06 -27.15
CA GLU A 219 3.23 10.47 -27.21
C GLU A 219 2.80 11.23 -25.95
N ARG A 220 3.15 10.71 -24.79
CA ARG A 220 2.82 11.32 -23.49
C ARG A 220 3.68 12.55 -23.15
N ILE A 221 4.95 12.54 -23.57
CA ILE A 221 5.95 13.59 -23.30
C ILE A 221 6.58 14.01 -24.62
N PRO A 222 5.94 14.86 -25.44
CA PRO A 222 6.49 15.32 -26.71
C PRO A 222 7.88 16.00 -26.57
N GLN A 223 8.18 16.55 -25.40
CA GLN A 223 9.44 17.22 -25.08
C GLN A 223 10.58 16.25 -24.71
N MET A 224 10.36 14.93 -24.68
CA MET A 224 11.35 13.95 -24.23
C MET A 224 12.69 14.07 -24.97
N GLU A 225 12.65 14.27 -26.29
CA GLU A 225 13.87 14.45 -27.09
C GLU A 225 14.62 15.74 -26.72
N GLN A 226 13.86 16.84 -26.46
CA GLN A 226 14.44 18.10 -26.01
C GLN A 226 15.08 17.96 -24.62
N ILE A 227 14.44 17.23 -23.69
CA ILE A 227 14.96 16.89 -22.36
C ILE A 227 16.29 16.14 -22.50
N SER A 228 16.35 15.13 -23.39
CA SER A 228 17.56 14.37 -23.64
C SER A 228 18.70 15.22 -24.25
N LYS A 229 18.40 16.08 -25.21
CA LYS A 229 19.35 17.02 -25.83
C LYS A 229 19.84 18.11 -24.89
N ALA A 230 19.00 18.48 -23.91
CA ALA A 230 19.33 19.51 -22.91
C ALA A 230 20.29 19.03 -21.82
N SER A 231 20.87 17.85 -21.93
CA SER A 231 21.78 17.25 -20.94
C SER A 231 21.14 17.06 -19.56
N LEU A 232 19.92 16.50 -19.53
CA LEU A 232 19.17 16.13 -18.33
C LEU A 232 19.03 14.60 -18.23
N PRO A 233 20.14 13.84 -18.04
CA PRO A 233 20.11 12.38 -18.13
C PRO A 233 19.23 11.71 -17.06
N LYS A 234 19.16 12.26 -15.85
CA LYS A 234 18.27 11.73 -14.79
C LYS A 234 16.80 11.89 -15.19
N LEU A 235 16.38 13.09 -15.59
CA LEU A 235 15.00 13.36 -16.03
C LEU A 235 14.65 12.55 -17.30
N THR A 236 15.61 12.39 -18.24
CA THR A 236 15.46 11.53 -19.43
C THR A 236 15.17 10.08 -19.02
N ARG A 237 15.89 9.55 -18.04
CA ARG A 237 15.65 8.19 -17.52
C ARG A 237 14.26 8.08 -16.87
N GLU A 238 13.88 9.09 -16.12
CA GLU A 238 12.58 9.15 -15.45
C GLU A 238 11.40 9.25 -16.44
N CYS A 239 11.60 9.80 -17.65
CA CYS A 239 10.59 9.71 -18.71
C CYS A 239 10.20 8.25 -19.02
N PHE A 240 11.13 7.29 -18.89
CA PHE A 240 10.86 5.88 -19.13
C PHE A 240 10.45 5.10 -17.88
N SER A 241 10.91 5.46 -16.70
CA SER A 241 10.61 4.76 -15.45
C SER A 241 9.36 5.30 -14.74
N SER A 242 9.09 6.58 -14.91
CA SER A 242 8.02 7.32 -14.19
C SER A 242 7.30 8.29 -15.12
N CYS A 243 6.92 7.80 -16.31
CA CYS A 243 6.36 8.60 -17.40
C CYS A 243 5.15 9.45 -16.95
N GLY A 244 4.26 8.91 -16.12
CA GLY A 244 3.12 9.63 -15.56
C GLY A 244 3.57 10.88 -14.79
N THR A 245 4.47 10.71 -13.85
CA THR A 245 5.01 11.79 -13.01
C THR A 245 5.67 12.89 -13.83
N VAL A 246 6.52 12.53 -14.80
CA VAL A 246 7.15 13.53 -15.69
C VAL A 246 6.09 14.27 -16.51
N SER A 247 5.11 13.53 -17.04
CA SER A 247 4.02 14.09 -17.86
C SER A 247 3.19 15.14 -17.09
N GLU A 248 2.94 14.93 -15.78
CA GLU A 248 2.26 15.88 -14.90
C GLU A 248 3.07 17.17 -14.65
N LEU A 249 4.39 17.05 -14.67
CA LEU A 249 5.29 18.16 -14.45
C LEU A 249 5.48 19.03 -15.71
N ILE A 250 5.08 18.56 -16.89
CA ILE A 250 5.05 19.36 -18.12
C ILE A 250 3.87 20.35 -18.06
N LYS A 251 4.15 21.63 -17.91
CA LYS A 251 3.14 22.66 -17.74
C LYS A 251 2.56 23.16 -19.07
N ASN A 252 3.34 23.12 -20.16
CA ASN A 252 2.89 23.52 -21.47
C ASN A 252 3.44 22.57 -22.55
N ARG A 253 2.58 21.75 -23.12
CA ARG A 253 2.95 20.73 -24.11
C ARG A 253 3.03 21.27 -25.53
N SER A 254 2.39 22.39 -25.82
CA SER A 254 2.31 22.97 -27.17
C SER A 254 3.47 23.91 -27.51
N THR A 255 4.29 24.27 -26.52
CA THR A 255 5.42 25.18 -26.74
C THR A 255 6.65 24.46 -27.32
N GLY A 256 7.34 25.14 -28.28
CA GLY A 256 8.63 24.69 -28.79
C GLY A 256 9.80 24.91 -27.80
N SER A 257 9.60 25.69 -26.74
CA SER A 257 10.63 25.99 -25.74
C SER A 257 10.57 25.01 -24.57
N LEU A 258 11.62 24.24 -24.36
CA LEU A 258 11.72 23.30 -23.23
C LEU A 258 11.57 24.01 -21.87
N ILE A 259 12.18 25.20 -21.72
CA ILE A 259 12.10 25.98 -20.48
C ILE A 259 10.63 26.31 -20.15
N LYS A 260 9.87 26.79 -21.14
CA LYS A 260 8.45 27.09 -20.99
C LYS A 260 7.63 25.82 -20.75
N ALA A 261 7.97 24.72 -21.44
CA ALA A 261 7.32 23.42 -21.26
C ALA A 261 7.47 22.90 -19.82
N LEU A 262 8.67 23.01 -19.25
CA LEU A 262 8.95 22.65 -17.86
C LEU A 262 8.42 23.67 -16.84
N GLY A 263 7.80 24.78 -17.29
CA GLY A 263 7.28 25.81 -16.41
C GLY A 263 8.35 26.57 -15.63
N LEU A 264 9.60 26.60 -16.12
CA LEU A 264 10.73 27.27 -15.47
C LEU A 264 11.07 28.63 -16.14
N ASP A 265 12.04 29.30 -15.59
CA ASP A 265 12.82 30.38 -16.21
C ASP A 265 14.26 29.89 -16.49
N SER A 266 15.06 30.72 -17.14
CA SER A 266 16.43 30.38 -17.53
C SER A 266 17.32 30.07 -16.34
N ARG A 267 17.21 30.79 -15.22
CA ARG A 267 18.01 30.58 -14.01
C ARG A 267 17.71 29.24 -13.36
N ARG A 268 16.42 28.93 -13.18
CA ARG A 268 15.98 27.64 -12.59
C ARG A 268 16.29 26.46 -13.49
N PHE A 269 16.16 26.64 -14.80
CA PHE A 269 16.57 25.62 -15.76
C PHE A 269 18.08 25.33 -15.72
N GLN A 270 18.91 26.32 -15.56
CA GLN A 270 20.35 26.16 -15.35
C GLN A 270 20.64 25.34 -14.07
N ARG A 271 19.97 25.65 -12.96
CA ARG A 271 20.10 24.89 -11.70
C ARG A 271 19.67 23.44 -11.87
N LEU A 272 18.56 23.16 -12.60
CA LEU A 272 18.12 21.80 -12.93
C LEU A 272 19.21 21.01 -13.67
N ARG A 273 19.89 21.65 -14.65
CA ARG A 273 20.98 21.04 -15.42
C ARG A 273 22.22 20.82 -14.57
N LEU A 274 22.65 21.84 -13.82
CA LEU A 274 23.84 21.80 -12.98
C LEU A 274 23.81 20.63 -12.01
N HIS A 275 22.67 20.38 -11.40
CA HIS A 275 22.50 19.31 -10.42
C HIS A 275 22.00 18.00 -11.02
N ASN A 276 21.98 17.86 -12.36
CA ASN A 276 21.41 16.69 -13.03
C ASN A 276 20.06 16.28 -12.42
N GLY A 277 19.16 17.26 -12.26
CA GLY A 277 17.91 17.11 -11.54
C GLY A 277 16.91 16.19 -12.27
N GLY A 278 16.16 15.42 -11.47
CA GLY A 278 15.01 14.65 -11.91
C GLY A 278 13.69 15.35 -11.54
N CYS A 279 12.62 14.54 -11.49
CA CYS A 279 11.27 15.01 -11.15
C CYS A 279 11.19 15.77 -9.83
N ASP A 280 11.91 15.32 -8.80
CA ASP A 280 11.83 15.95 -7.49
C ASP A 280 12.43 17.35 -7.50
N LEU A 281 13.61 17.53 -8.09
CA LEU A 281 14.19 18.86 -8.22
C LEU A 281 13.37 19.77 -9.14
N LEU A 282 12.83 19.22 -10.25
CA LEU A 282 11.94 19.96 -11.13
C LEU A 282 10.69 20.47 -10.39
N ARG A 283 10.07 19.62 -9.57
CA ARG A 283 8.89 19.97 -8.75
C ARG A 283 9.21 21.09 -7.76
N TRP A 284 10.35 21.03 -7.10
CA TRP A 284 10.81 22.08 -6.19
C TRP A 284 11.10 23.40 -6.91
N LEU A 285 11.75 23.39 -8.07
CA LEU A 285 12.02 24.60 -8.85
C LEU A 285 10.73 25.22 -9.42
N GLN A 286 9.73 24.42 -9.74
CA GLN A 286 8.40 24.91 -10.11
C GLN A 286 7.68 25.56 -8.92
N TYR A 287 7.78 24.94 -7.73
CA TYR A 287 7.25 25.50 -6.49
C TYR A 287 7.93 26.86 -6.16
N GLU A 288 9.25 26.90 -6.21
CA GLU A 288 10.03 28.12 -5.99
C GLU A 288 9.60 29.26 -6.95
N LYS A 289 9.39 28.94 -8.23
CA LYS A 289 8.89 29.91 -9.21
C LYS A 289 7.47 30.36 -8.87
N GLY A 290 6.60 29.46 -8.50
CA GLY A 290 5.20 29.76 -8.17
C GLY A 290 5.03 30.64 -6.93
N THR A 291 5.89 30.43 -5.93
CA THR A 291 5.85 31.20 -4.67
C THR A 291 6.67 32.51 -4.72
N GLY A 292 7.55 32.65 -5.69
CA GLY A 292 8.50 33.78 -5.77
C GLY A 292 9.59 33.76 -4.67
N ARG A 293 9.64 32.75 -3.82
CA ARG A 293 10.58 32.61 -2.70
C ARG A 293 11.76 31.75 -3.11
N GLU A 294 12.94 32.33 -3.17
CA GLU A 294 14.16 31.58 -3.55
C GLU A 294 14.58 30.61 -2.45
N ILE A 295 14.95 29.39 -2.87
CA ILE A 295 15.40 28.33 -1.97
C ILE A 295 16.85 27.96 -2.32
N PRO A 296 17.78 27.97 -1.34
CA PRO A 296 19.17 27.59 -1.58
C PRO A 296 19.33 26.17 -2.11
N ASP A 297 20.32 25.94 -3.00
CA ASP A 297 20.54 24.64 -3.63
C ASP A 297 20.80 23.50 -2.63
N ASN A 298 21.56 23.78 -1.57
CA ASN A 298 21.81 22.78 -0.52
C ASN A 298 20.53 22.32 0.18
N VAL A 299 19.55 23.22 0.35
CA VAL A 299 18.23 22.88 0.93
C VAL A 299 17.42 22.06 -0.07
N LEU A 300 17.35 22.48 -1.34
CA LEU A 300 16.64 21.76 -2.40
C LEU A 300 17.17 20.34 -2.57
N LEU A 301 18.50 20.19 -2.66
CA LEU A 301 19.14 18.89 -2.83
C LEU A 301 18.91 17.97 -1.63
N TRP A 302 18.95 18.53 -0.42
CA TRP A 302 18.63 17.78 0.78
C TRP A 302 17.16 17.32 0.78
N MET A 303 16.22 18.21 0.44
CA MET A 303 14.79 17.82 0.33
C MET A 303 14.61 16.68 -0.68
N CYS A 304 15.27 16.78 -1.85
CA CYS A 304 15.25 15.71 -2.85
C CYS A 304 15.88 14.40 -2.35
N GLN A 305 16.97 14.46 -1.59
CA GLN A 305 17.62 13.28 -1.00
C GLN A 305 16.73 12.58 0.04
N GLN A 306 15.93 13.36 0.77
CA GLN A 306 14.97 12.85 1.75
C GLN A 306 13.63 12.46 1.11
N ASN A 307 13.47 12.59 -0.22
CA ASN A 307 12.21 12.42 -0.96
C ASN A 307 11.05 13.32 -0.45
N ILE A 308 11.38 14.45 0.15
CA ILE A 308 10.40 15.44 0.60
C ILE A 308 9.94 16.28 -0.59
N SER A 309 8.64 16.32 -0.84
CA SER A 309 8.02 17.15 -1.88
C SER A 309 7.47 18.47 -1.30
N PRO A 310 7.18 19.49 -2.14
CA PRO A 310 6.51 20.70 -1.67
C PRO A 310 5.18 20.46 -0.96
N ARG A 311 4.48 19.39 -1.29
CA ARG A 311 3.20 19.01 -0.64
C ARG A 311 3.40 18.60 0.82
N ASP A 312 4.50 17.91 1.12
CA ASP A 312 4.79 17.38 2.46
C ASP A 312 5.09 18.49 3.48
N VAL A 313 5.35 19.71 3.02
CA VAL A 313 5.65 20.88 3.86
C VAL A 313 4.62 22.00 3.70
N GLN A 314 3.53 21.76 2.97
CA GLN A 314 2.53 22.77 2.68
C GLN A 314 1.83 23.30 3.94
N PHE A 315 1.62 22.43 4.93
CA PHE A 315 0.97 22.76 6.21
C PHE A 315 1.69 23.84 7.04
N ILE A 316 2.97 24.12 6.70
CA ILE A 316 3.81 25.09 7.43
C ILE A 316 4.43 26.17 6.52
N ALA A 317 4.26 26.08 5.21
CA ALA A 317 4.92 26.94 4.23
C ALA A 317 4.49 28.40 4.26
N ASP A 318 3.35 28.73 4.88
CA ASP A 318 2.85 30.07 5.12
C ASP A 318 3.58 30.77 6.29
N ARG A 319 4.07 30.00 7.25
CA ARG A 319 4.68 30.47 8.51
C ARG A 319 6.20 30.38 8.54
N MET A 320 6.79 29.48 7.75
CA MET A 320 8.23 29.23 7.75
C MET A 320 8.82 29.25 6.34
N SER A 321 10.02 29.83 6.20
CA SER A 321 10.82 29.67 4.98
C SER A 321 11.32 28.21 4.87
N MET A 322 11.62 27.73 3.66
CA MET A 322 12.15 26.38 3.45
C MET A 322 13.49 26.14 4.15
N VAL A 323 14.30 27.19 4.36
CA VAL A 323 15.52 27.12 5.17
C VAL A 323 15.20 26.83 6.65
N GLN A 324 14.18 27.50 7.17
CA GLN A 324 13.72 27.27 8.56
C GLN A 324 13.14 25.86 8.72
N VAL A 325 12.32 25.39 7.76
CA VAL A 325 11.79 24.02 7.72
C VAL A 325 12.93 22.99 7.70
N TYR A 326 13.89 23.16 6.79
CA TYR A 326 15.08 22.32 6.69
C TYR A 326 15.83 22.23 8.03
N ASN A 327 16.12 23.36 8.66
CA ASN A 327 16.84 23.41 9.93
C ASN A 327 16.02 22.77 11.06
N TYR A 328 14.71 23.01 11.08
CA TYR A 328 13.82 22.42 12.08
C TYR A 328 13.75 20.91 11.96
N VAL A 329 13.47 20.39 10.76
CA VAL A 329 13.39 18.93 10.54
C VAL A 329 14.71 18.25 10.91
N ARG A 330 15.84 18.78 10.45
CA ARG A 330 17.17 18.23 10.81
C ARG A 330 17.41 18.18 12.32
N ARG A 331 17.00 19.20 13.04
CA ARG A 331 17.15 19.27 14.50
C ARG A 331 16.27 18.23 15.20
N GLN A 332 15.07 17.92 14.69
CA GLN A 332 14.17 16.94 15.29
C GLN A 332 14.51 15.50 14.92
N MET A 333 15.12 15.25 13.75
CA MET A 333 15.44 13.89 13.25
C MET A 333 16.11 12.95 14.24
N PRO A 334 17.04 13.36 15.13
CA PRO A 334 17.62 12.46 16.11
C PRO A 334 16.59 11.77 17.02
N SER A 335 15.51 12.46 17.38
CA SER A 335 14.41 11.91 18.19
C SER A 335 13.48 10.98 17.41
N PHE A 336 13.61 10.92 16.07
CA PHE A 336 12.76 10.17 15.13
C PHE A 336 13.57 9.14 14.33
N ARG A 337 14.56 8.52 14.92
CA ARG A 337 15.43 7.52 14.27
C ARG A 337 16.00 7.99 12.92
N ARG A 338 16.23 9.31 12.79
CA ARG A 338 16.69 10.00 11.58
C ARG A 338 15.71 9.93 10.40
N ASN A 339 14.43 9.72 10.64
CA ASN A 339 13.39 9.67 9.62
C ASN A 339 12.73 11.06 9.47
N SER A 340 12.99 11.74 8.37
CA SER A 340 12.45 13.08 8.08
C SER A 340 10.94 13.09 7.84
N HIS A 341 10.39 12.04 7.22
CA HIS A 341 8.94 11.92 6.98
C HIS A 341 8.16 11.69 8.27
N GLU A 342 8.74 10.94 9.22
CA GLU A 342 8.14 10.77 10.54
C GLU A 342 8.09 12.11 11.29
N VAL A 343 9.17 12.92 11.20
CA VAL A 343 9.16 14.28 11.76
C VAL A 343 8.05 15.13 11.17
N LEU A 344 7.94 15.19 9.84
CA LEU A 344 6.93 16.01 9.16
C LEU A 344 5.50 15.58 9.51
N ARG A 345 5.23 14.27 9.50
CA ARG A 345 3.91 13.72 9.85
C ARG A 345 3.54 14.02 11.30
N THR A 346 4.45 13.78 12.25
CA THR A 346 4.22 14.09 13.67
C THR A 346 4.04 15.59 13.88
N TRP A 347 4.72 16.42 13.09
CA TRP A 347 4.58 17.86 13.19
C TRP A 347 3.23 18.36 12.67
N GLU A 348 2.77 17.85 11.54
CA GLU A 348 1.45 18.15 10.98
C GLU A 348 0.33 17.71 11.94
N ASP A 349 0.43 16.49 12.50
CA ASP A 349 -0.50 15.94 13.47
C ASP A 349 -0.51 16.77 14.77
N TYR A 350 0.65 17.12 15.30
CA TYR A 350 0.78 18.01 16.44
C TYR A 350 0.06 19.36 16.22
N LEU A 351 0.24 20.00 15.06
CA LEU A 351 -0.41 21.27 14.76
C LEU A 351 -1.94 21.11 14.58
N SER A 352 -2.38 19.97 14.03
CA SER A 352 -3.80 19.65 13.94
C SER A 352 -4.44 19.51 15.32
N MET A 353 -3.79 18.79 16.25
CA MET A 353 -4.23 18.67 17.64
C MET A 353 -4.19 20.00 18.39
N ALA A 354 -3.12 20.80 18.20
CA ALA A 354 -3.03 22.11 18.80
C ALA A 354 -4.20 23.01 18.38
N LYS A 355 -4.58 22.98 17.09
CA LYS A 355 -5.75 23.69 16.57
C LYS A 355 -7.06 23.19 17.20
N LYS A 356 -7.21 21.87 17.33
CA LYS A 356 -8.39 21.23 17.99
C LYS A 356 -8.52 21.69 19.46
N LEU A 357 -7.39 21.90 20.13
CA LEU A 357 -7.32 22.38 21.51
C LEU A 357 -7.34 23.93 21.61
N HIS A 358 -7.68 24.63 20.52
CA HIS A 358 -7.76 26.09 20.45
C HIS A 358 -6.45 26.83 20.78
N MET A 359 -5.30 26.19 20.60
CA MET A 359 -4.00 26.85 20.75
C MET A 359 -3.73 27.75 19.53
N ASP A 360 -3.04 28.85 19.73
CA ASP A 360 -2.63 29.71 18.62
C ASP A 360 -1.51 29.03 17.80
N VAL A 361 -1.90 28.42 16.68
CA VAL A 361 -0.96 27.73 15.77
C VAL A 361 -0.09 28.69 14.95
N TYR A 362 -0.26 30.00 15.08
CA TYR A 362 0.61 31.04 14.48
C TYR A 362 1.65 31.56 15.48
N ASP A 363 1.54 31.23 16.77
CA ASP A 363 2.60 31.49 17.73
C ASP A 363 3.83 30.61 17.45
N GLU A 364 5.03 31.23 17.38
CA GLU A 364 6.28 30.51 17.10
C GLU A 364 6.58 29.43 18.15
N ILE A 365 6.20 29.62 19.40
CA ILE A 365 6.38 28.64 20.47
C ILE A 365 5.57 27.38 20.19
N VAL A 366 4.40 27.53 19.56
CA VAL A 366 3.51 26.44 19.18
C VAL A 366 4.00 25.80 17.88
N TYR A 367 4.02 26.54 16.75
CA TYR A 367 4.31 25.91 15.47
C TYR A 367 5.77 25.45 15.32
N ARG A 368 6.71 25.96 16.13
CA ARG A 368 8.13 25.60 16.09
C ARG A 368 8.64 25.03 17.41
N THR A 369 7.86 24.18 18.04
CA THR A 369 8.18 23.61 19.36
C THR A 369 9.56 22.93 19.40
N ARG A 370 10.29 23.10 20.50
CA ARG A 370 11.67 22.57 20.63
C ARG A 370 11.73 21.05 20.74
N LYS A 371 10.77 20.40 21.41
CA LYS A 371 10.70 18.96 21.70
C LYS A 371 9.41 18.39 21.08
N LEU A 372 9.39 18.31 19.73
CA LEU A 372 8.18 17.93 18.98
C LEU A 372 7.56 16.63 19.50
N ARG A 373 8.33 15.55 19.61
CA ARG A 373 7.81 14.25 20.03
C ARG A 373 7.09 14.31 21.38
N ARG A 374 7.76 14.86 22.39
CA ARG A 374 7.16 14.99 23.72
C ARG A 374 5.90 15.85 23.71
N ARG A 375 5.93 16.99 23.00
CA ARG A 375 4.75 17.87 22.91
C ARG A 375 3.60 17.26 22.15
N HIS A 376 3.90 16.47 21.12
CA HIS A 376 2.90 15.67 20.43
C HIS A 376 2.25 14.68 21.39
N ASP A 377 3.04 13.90 22.13
CA ASP A 377 2.52 12.90 23.07
C ASP A 377 1.68 13.56 24.20
N ASP A 378 2.12 14.72 24.70
CA ASP A 378 1.34 15.53 25.66
C ASP A 378 -0.03 15.97 25.07
N LEU A 379 -0.09 16.36 23.78
CA LEU A 379 -1.35 16.77 23.14
C LEU A 379 -2.25 15.58 22.79
N VAL A 380 -1.68 14.41 22.49
CA VAL A 380 -2.48 13.17 22.30
C VAL A 380 -3.31 12.89 23.53
N LEU A 381 -2.67 12.92 24.72
CA LEU A 381 -3.39 12.72 25.99
C LEU A 381 -4.49 13.76 26.21
N LYS A 382 -4.18 15.04 26.02
CA LYS A 382 -5.17 16.12 26.18
C LYS A 382 -6.34 16.03 25.20
N CYS A 383 -6.08 15.61 23.95
CA CYS A 383 -7.16 15.39 22.99
C CYS A 383 -8.04 14.21 23.39
N GLN A 384 -7.44 13.14 23.93
CA GLN A 384 -8.21 11.99 24.43
C GLN A 384 -9.10 12.38 25.62
N GLU A 385 -8.56 13.15 26.57
CA GLU A 385 -9.34 13.69 27.71
C GLU A 385 -10.51 14.52 27.21
N LYS A 386 -10.27 15.48 26.32
CA LYS A 386 -11.33 16.34 25.75
C LYS A 386 -12.37 15.54 24.95
N ASP A 387 -11.98 14.51 24.23
CA ASP A 387 -12.91 13.63 23.50
C ASP A 387 -13.79 12.81 24.44
N ILE A 388 -13.29 12.48 25.64
CA ILE A 388 -14.08 11.83 26.70
C ILE A 388 -15.11 12.80 27.27
N GLU A 389 -14.67 14.03 27.58
CA GLU A 389 -15.54 15.08 28.10
C GLU A 389 -16.70 15.41 27.15
N LEU A 390 -16.39 15.63 25.86
CA LEU A 390 -17.39 15.90 24.82
C LEU A 390 -18.38 14.74 24.66
N GLN A 391 -17.90 13.50 24.69
CA GLN A 391 -18.76 12.33 24.63
C GLN A 391 -19.67 12.25 25.89
N ALA A 392 -19.13 12.61 27.05
CA ALA A 392 -19.93 12.63 28.28
C ALA A 392 -21.04 13.70 28.22
N GLU A 393 -20.73 14.91 27.75
CA GLU A 393 -21.70 15.98 27.55
C GLU A 393 -22.83 15.55 26.59
N GLU A 394 -22.51 14.94 25.44
CA GLU A 394 -23.51 14.40 24.50
C GLU A 394 -24.42 13.34 25.16
N MET A 395 -23.85 12.47 25.97
CA MET A 395 -24.62 11.42 26.67
C MET A 395 -25.45 11.99 27.82
N GLU A 396 -24.96 13.02 28.51
CA GLU A 396 -25.73 13.72 29.53
C GLU A 396 -26.94 14.44 28.95
N GLU A 397 -26.84 15.06 27.80
CA GLU A 397 -27.98 15.63 27.07
C GLU A 397 -29.02 14.57 26.70
N LYS A 398 -28.58 13.40 26.27
CA LYS A 398 -29.44 12.30 25.82
C LYS A 398 -30.06 11.51 26.97
N PHE A 399 -29.33 11.36 28.08
CA PHE A 399 -29.71 10.58 29.27
C PHE A 399 -29.54 11.41 30.55
N PRO A 400 -30.41 12.39 30.78
CA PRO A 400 -30.20 13.44 31.79
C PRO A 400 -30.29 12.98 33.25
N HIS A 401 -30.86 11.81 33.52
CA HIS A 401 -31.01 11.31 34.88
C HIS A 401 -29.90 10.35 35.32
N VAL A 402 -29.09 9.86 34.43
CA VAL A 402 -28.03 8.85 34.71
C VAL A 402 -27.12 9.29 35.85
N ASN A 403 -26.59 10.54 35.79
CA ASN A 403 -25.72 11.06 36.84
C ASN A 403 -26.40 11.11 38.21
N ALA A 404 -27.64 11.57 38.25
CA ALA A 404 -28.44 11.62 39.48
C ALA A 404 -28.72 10.22 40.02
N ILE A 405 -29.07 9.26 39.16
CA ILE A 405 -29.29 7.86 39.52
C ILE A 405 -28.05 7.25 40.13
N CYS A 406 -26.85 7.45 39.51
CA CYS A 406 -25.58 6.96 40.04
C CYS A 406 -25.36 7.48 41.48
N GLN A 407 -25.60 8.76 41.74
CA GLN A 407 -25.43 9.33 43.08
C GLN A 407 -26.45 8.76 44.10
N GLU A 408 -27.70 8.58 43.67
CA GLU A 408 -28.76 8.03 44.52
C GLU A 408 -28.46 6.60 44.97
N ILE A 409 -27.98 5.75 44.08
CA ILE A 409 -27.77 4.33 44.35
C ILE A 409 -26.46 4.05 45.12
N LYS A 410 -25.54 5.02 45.21
CA LYS A 410 -24.18 4.85 45.73
C LYS A 410 -24.16 4.18 47.12
N THR A 411 -24.87 4.71 48.08
CA THR A 411 -24.89 4.17 49.45
C THR A 411 -25.47 2.78 49.56
N LYS A 412 -26.31 2.40 48.60
CA LYS A 412 -26.97 1.11 48.54
C LYS A 412 -26.05 0.00 48.07
N TYR A 413 -25.25 0.26 47.03
CA TYR A 413 -24.46 -0.77 46.33
C TYR A 413 -22.98 -0.74 46.65
N GLU A 414 -22.40 0.37 47.14
CA GLU A 414 -21.00 0.38 47.52
C GLU A 414 -20.73 -0.50 48.75
N TYR A 415 -19.73 -1.35 48.62
CA TYR A 415 -19.24 -2.23 49.66
C TYR A 415 -17.78 -2.62 49.38
N ALA A 416 -17.00 -2.75 50.44
CA ALA A 416 -15.61 -3.17 50.36
C ALA A 416 -15.28 -4.15 51.50
N ASP A 417 -14.39 -5.08 51.23
CA ASP A 417 -13.69 -5.89 52.22
C ASP A 417 -12.16 -5.76 52.07
N ALA A 418 -11.43 -6.69 52.64
CA ALA A 418 -9.95 -6.65 52.63
C ALA A 418 -9.39 -6.78 51.19
N ASP A 419 -10.06 -7.52 50.30
CA ASP A 419 -9.52 -7.90 48.99
C ASP A 419 -10.17 -7.15 47.82
N TYR A 420 -11.49 -6.91 47.91
CA TYR A 420 -12.26 -6.35 46.81
C TYR A 420 -13.25 -5.24 47.27
N MET A 421 -13.64 -4.44 46.30
CA MET A 421 -14.68 -3.43 46.49
C MET A 421 -15.56 -3.28 45.24
N VAL A 422 -16.87 -3.03 45.46
CA VAL A 422 -17.77 -2.56 44.41
C VAL A 422 -17.93 -1.05 44.56
N VAL A 423 -17.67 -0.33 43.46
CA VAL A 423 -17.75 1.12 43.37
C VAL A 423 -18.85 1.49 42.37
N VAL A 424 -19.71 2.40 42.76
CA VAL A 424 -20.72 3.01 41.88
C VAL A 424 -20.05 4.20 41.17
N PRO A 425 -20.12 4.30 39.83
CA PRO A 425 -19.58 5.44 39.11
C PRO A 425 -20.25 6.74 39.56
N SER A 426 -19.52 7.84 39.52
CA SER A 426 -20.07 9.17 39.83
C SER A 426 -21.03 9.66 38.74
N GLY A 427 -20.97 9.09 37.56
CA GLY A 427 -21.84 9.42 36.44
C GLY A 427 -21.30 8.88 35.11
N ILE A 428 -21.81 9.45 34.03
CA ILE A 428 -21.51 9.08 32.63
C ILE A 428 -20.03 9.14 32.34
N LEU A 429 -19.32 10.18 32.78
CA LEU A 429 -17.90 10.38 32.55
C LEU A 429 -17.06 9.19 33.07
N ASP A 430 -17.36 8.71 34.28
CA ASP A 430 -16.65 7.57 34.88
C ASP A 430 -16.86 6.28 34.08
N ILE A 431 -18.09 6.05 33.60
CA ILE A 431 -18.43 4.85 32.82
C ILE A 431 -17.72 4.87 31.45
N ILE A 432 -17.66 6.03 30.78
CA ILE A 432 -16.93 6.19 29.52
C ILE A 432 -15.44 5.96 29.74
N THR A 433 -14.87 6.52 30.81
CA THR A 433 -13.46 6.36 31.17
C THR A 433 -13.11 4.90 31.41
N GLU A 434 -13.94 4.18 32.17
CA GLU A 434 -13.79 2.75 32.44
C GLU A 434 -13.88 1.92 31.16
N GLY A 435 -14.88 2.19 30.31
CA GLY A 435 -15.04 1.49 29.03
C GLY A 435 -13.83 1.65 28.11
N ARG A 436 -13.21 2.83 28.11
CA ARG A 436 -11.96 3.07 27.36
C ARG A 436 -10.75 2.38 27.98
N ALA A 437 -10.64 2.41 29.31
CA ALA A 437 -9.53 1.74 30.03
C ALA A 437 -9.53 0.23 29.81
N LEU A 438 -10.70 -0.40 29.79
CA LEU A 438 -10.89 -1.83 29.57
C LEU A 438 -11.15 -2.22 28.11
N HIS A 439 -11.20 -1.27 27.19
CA HIS A 439 -11.46 -1.52 25.77
C HIS A 439 -12.74 -2.34 25.51
N HIS A 440 -13.84 -1.99 26.19
CA HIS A 440 -15.14 -2.63 26.01
C HIS A 440 -16.27 -1.62 25.80
N CYS A 441 -17.48 -2.11 25.47
CA CYS A 441 -18.57 -1.28 24.97
C CYS A 441 -19.38 -0.53 26.04
N ALA A 442 -19.12 -0.68 27.34
CA ALA A 442 -19.91 -0.07 28.40
C ALA A 442 -20.01 1.46 28.32
N GLY A 443 -18.94 2.13 27.83
CA GLY A 443 -18.91 3.58 27.64
C GLY A 443 -19.33 4.06 26.26
N SER A 444 -19.74 3.18 25.34
CA SER A 444 -20.04 3.54 23.94
C SER A 444 -21.39 3.05 23.42
N SER A 445 -22.09 2.20 24.18
CA SER A 445 -23.36 1.63 23.76
C SER A 445 -24.53 2.32 24.48
N ASP A 446 -25.45 2.92 23.72
CA ASP A 446 -26.67 3.54 24.19
C ASP A 446 -27.54 2.61 25.07
N ARG A 447 -27.40 1.31 24.90
CA ARG A 447 -28.11 0.27 25.63
C ARG A 447 -27.88 0.36 27.15
N TYR A 448 -26.66 0.63 27.59
CA TYR A 448 -26.36 0.76 29.03
C TYR A 448 -26.95 2.04 29.60
N TRP A 449 -26.86 3.15 28.88
CA TRP A 449 -27.42 4.43 29.27
C TRP A 449 -28.94 4.36 29.42
N ASP A 450 -29.63 3.81 28.41
CA ASP A 450 -31.07 3.62 28.38
C ASP A 450 -31.55 2.72 29.54
N ARG A 451 -30.83 1.68 29.90
CA ARG A 451 -31.12 0.81 31.03
C ARG A 451 -30.94 1.50 32.38
N ILE A 452 -29.88 2.30 32.53
CA ILE A 452 -29.67 3.09 33.76
C ILE A 452 -30.78 4.13 33.88
N GLU A 453 -31.10 4.86 32.81
CA GLU A 453 -32.16 5.88 32.77
C GLU A 453 -33.51 5.31 33.21
N ARG A 454 -33.84 4.10 32.79
CA ARG A 454 -35.07 3.37 33.19
C ARG A 454 -34.95 2.59 34.49
N ARG A 455 -33.80 2.62 35.16
CA ARG A 455 -33.50 1.85 36.37
C ARG A 455 -33.64 0.33 36.16
N GLU A 456 -33.48 -0.16 34.94
CA GLU A 456 -33.52 -1.59 34.59
C GLU A 456 -32.25 -2.30 35.07
N SER A 457 -31.08 -1.74 34.79
CA SER A 457 -29.78 -2.21 35.29
C SER A 457 -28.83 -1.05 35.47
N PHE A 458 -27.81 -1.24 36.27
CA PHE A 458 -26.77 -0.25 36.58
C PHE A 458 -25.41 -0.76 36.18
N VAL A 459 -24.50 0.15 35.83
CA VAL A 459 -23.09 -0.17 35.63
C VAL A 459 -22.32 0.13 36.90
N MET A 460 -21.51 -0.82 37.36
CA MET A 460 -20.70 -0.70 38.57
C MET A 460 -19.29 -1.24 38.30
N PHE A 461 -18.33 -0.86 39.15
CA PHE A 461 -16.95 -1.26 39.00
C PHE A 461 -16.52 -2.18 40.12
N LEU A 462 -16.00 -3.37 39.80
CA LEU A 462 -15.29 -4.19 40.78
C LEU A 462 -13.84 -3.78 40.77
N ARG A 463 -13.29 -3.49 41.92
CA ARG A 463 -11.89 -3.08 42.16
C ARG A 463 -11.21 -4.01 43.14
N LYS A 464 -9.88 -4.07 43.09
CA LYS A 464 -9.08 -4.62 44.19
C LYS A 464 -8.87 -3.54 45.25
N THR A 465 -9.11 -3.85 46.51
CA THR A 465 -8.94 -2.89 47.61
C THR A 465 -7.48 -2.36 47.70
N ALA A 466 -6.51 -3.20 47.35
CA ALA A 466 -5.11 -2.80 47.26
C ALA A 466 -4.78 -1.81 46.12
N ASP A 467 -5.63 -1.73 45.08
CA ASP A 467 -5.42 -0.84 43.92
C ASP A 467 -6.79 -0.32 43.41
N PRO A 468 -7.42 0.60 44.16
CA PRO A 468 -8.81 1.03 43.92
C PRO A 468 -8.99 1.90 42.67
N PHE A 469 -7.92 2.49 42.16
CA PHE A 469 -7.96 3.39 41.01
C PHE A 469 -7.74 2.66 39.66
N HIS A 470 -7.27 1.41 39.71
CA HIS A 470 -7.03 0.64 38.48
C HIS A 470 -8.30 -0.11 38.04
N ALA A 471 -8.67 0.05 36.79
CA ALA A 471 -9.81 -0.65 36.20
C ALA A 471 -9.57 -2.17 36.23
N TYR A 472 -10.53 -2.92 36.82
CA TYR A 472 -10.41 -4.36 36.98
C TYR A 472 -11.53 -5.13 36.29
N TYR A 473 -12.80 -4.96 36.74
CA TYR A 473 -13.98 -5.49 36.05
C TYR A 473 -15.12 -4.47 36.07
N THR A 474 -15.85 -4.39 34.97
CA THR A 474 -17.14 -3.70 34.89
C THR A 474 -18.27 -4.71 35.07
N LEU A 475 -19.22 -4.39 35.92
CA LEU A 475 -20.40 -5.20 36.26
C LEU A 475 -21.65 -4.51 35.70
N GLU A 476 -22.54 -5.26 35.05
CA GLU A 476 -23.93 -4.84 34.82
C GLU A 476 -24.80 -5.49 35.90
N VAL A 477 -25.52 -4.71 36.69
CA VAL A 477 -26.18 -5.13 37.93
C VAL A 477 -27.65 -4.74 37.92
N GLU A 478 -28.56 -5.67 38.23
CA GLU A 478 -30.00 -5.39 38.43
C GLU A 478 -30.26 -4.73 39.79
N PRO A 479 -31.44 -4.13 40.01
CA PRO A 479 -31.75 -3.44 41.26
C PRO A 479 -31.70 -4.30 42.52
N ASP A 480 -31.78 -5.63 42.43
CA ASP A 480 -31.59 -6.55 43.57
C ASP A 480 -30.13 -6.99 43.79
N GLY A 481 -29.19 -6.53 43.00
CA GLY A 481 -27.79 -6.96 43.04
C GLY A 481 -27.48 -8.19 42.20
N THR A 482 -28.41 -8.68 41.38
CA THR A 482 -28.13 -9.73 40.38
C THR A 482 -27.13 -9.19 39.36
N VAL A 483 -26.01 -9.89 39.15
CA VAL A 483 -24.99 -9.50 38.17
C VAL A 483 -25.37 -10.13 36.83
N ARG A 484 -25.74 -9.29 35.84
CA ARG A 484 -26.03 -9.74 34.47
C ARG A 484 -24.77 -10.07 33.71
N GLN A 485 -23.75 -9.23 33.84
CA GLN A 485 -22.46 -9.38 33.14
C GLN A 485 -21.31 -8.92 34.03
N LYS A 486 -20.15 -9.55 33.84
CA LYS A 486 -18.88 -9.17 34.46
C LYS A 486 -17.75 -9.28 33.46
N ARG A 487 -17.22 -8.14 33.02
CA ARG A 487 -16.25 -8.06 31.91
C ARG A 487 -15.03 -7.22 32.31
N THR A 488 -13.87 -7.66 31.84
CA THR A 488 -12.61 -6.93 31.91
C THR A 488 -12.12 -6.59 30.50
N GLU A 489 -10.85 -6.33 30.32
CA GLU A 489 -10.24 -5.92 29.05
C GLU A 489 -10.73 -6.73 27.84
N TYR A 490 -11.15 -6.03 26.78
CA TYR A 490 -11.64 -6.62 25.50
C TYR A 490 -12.82 -7.58 25.69
N ASP A 491 -13.74 -7.25 26.58
CA ASP A 491 -14.94 -8.06 26.92
C ASP A 491 -14.63 -9.48 27.43
N ARG A 492 -13.43 -9.70 27.99
CA ARG A 492 -13.02 -11.01 28.49
C ARG A 492 -13.44 -11.24 29.94
N GLN A 493 -13.48 -12.52 30.33
CA GLN A 493 -13.39 -12.95 31.72
C GLN A 493 -12.07 -13.71 31.87
N LYS A 494 -11.27 -13.30 32.84
CA LYS A 494 -10.05 -14.00 33.22
C LYS A 494 -10.39 -14.95 34.38
N LYS A 495 -9.59 -15.99 34.60
CA LYS A 495 -9.80 -16.95 35.68
C LYS A 495 -9.79 -16.33 37.09
N ASP A 496 -9.20 -15.18 37.24
CA ASP A 496 -9.11 -14.44 38.49
C ASP A 496 -10.46 -13.94 39.01
N ILE A 497 -11.51 -13.80 38.14
CA ILE A 497 -12.87 -13.43 38.58
C ILE A 497 -13.49 -14.50 39.48
N GLU A 498 -13.07 -15.77 39.35
CA GLU A 498 -13.52 -16.85 40.21
C GLU A 498 -13.17 -16.59 41.69
N GLN A 499 -12.01 -15.92 41.96
CA GLN A 499 -11.57 -15.53 43.29
C GLN A 499 -12.46 -14.46 43.93
N ALA A 500 -13.11 -13.63 43.12
CA ALA A 500 -14.03 -12.60 43.60
C ALA A 500 -15.45 -13.12 43.80
N THR A 501 -15.75 -14.39 43.53
CA THR A 501 -17.12 -14.95 43.59
C THR A 501 -17.69 -14.89 45.02
N GLU A 502 -16.93 -15.30 46.02
CA GLU A 502 -17.36 -15.23 47.44
C GLU A 502 -17.61 -13.78 47.89
N PHE A 503 -16.74 -12.85 47.48
CA PHE A 503 -16.94 -11.43 47.72
C PHE A 503 -18.23 -10.92 47.09
N LEU A 504 -18.49 -11.26 45.81
CA LEU A 504 -19.73 -10.83 45.12
C LEU A 504 -20.99 -11.41 45.78
N GLN A 505 -20.96 -12.67 46.24
CA GLN A 505 -22.07 -13.26 46.98
C GLN A 505 -22.30 -12.55 48.32
N LYS A 506 -21.25 -12.22 49.05
CA LYS A 506 -21.33 -11.44 50.28
C LYS A 506 -21.85 -10.04 50.02
N TRP A 507 -21.39 -9.41 48.96
CA TRP A 507 -21.88 -8.11 48.52
C TRP A 507 -23.40 -8.15 48.18
N GLN A 508 -23.87 -9.18 47.45
CA GLN A 508 -25.29 -9.37 47.15
C GLN A 508 -26.16 -9.43 48.42
N ARG A 509 -25.70 -10.14 49.46
CA ARG A 509 -26.43 -10.16 50.76
C ARG A 509 -26.50 -8.79 51.41
N VAL A 510 -25.39 -8.04 51.37
CA VAL A 510 -25.37 -6.65 51.88
C VAL A 510 -26.35 -5.77 51.12
N VAL A 511 -26.39 -5.87 49.79
CA VAL A 511 -27.34 -5.15 48.93
C VAL A 511 -28.77 -5.54 49.33
N THR A 512 -29.10 -6.84 49.39
CA THR A 512 -30.42 -7.35 49.78
C THR A 512 -30.91 -6.72 51.09
N ALA A 513 -30.04 -6.61 52.10
CA ALA A 513 -30.39 -6.00 53.39
C ALA A 513 -30.69 -4.49 53.31
N ARG A 514 -30.26 -3.81 52.23
CA ARG A 514 -30.45 -2.37 52.00
C ARG A 514 -31.59 -2.03 51.03
N LEU A 515 -32.25 -3.06 50.43
CA LEU A 515 -33.32 -2.87 49.44
C LEU A 515 -34.60 -2.36 50.10
N THR A 516 -35.20 -1.35 49.46
CA THR A 516 -36.55 -0.89 49.78
C THR A 516 -37.61 -1.70 49.01
N GLU A 517 -38.89 -1.56 49.35
CA GLU A 517 -39.97 -2.21 48.58
C GLU A 517 -40.05 -1.71 47.14
N SER A 518 -39.70 -0.45 46.90
CA SER A 518 -39.58 0.11 45.54
C SER A 518 -38.46 -0.56 44.75
N ASP A 519 -37.30 -0.86 45.36
CA ASP A 519 -36.21 -1.56 44.71
C ASP A 519 -36.56 -3.00 44.33
N LYS A 520 -37.32 -3.68 45.20
CA LYS A 520 -37.80 -5.05 44.94
C LYS A 520 -38.80 -5.07 43.77
N ALA A 521 -39.65 -4.05 43.65
CA ALA A 521 -40.56 -3.91 42.51
C ALA A 521 -39.79 -3.69 41.19
N LEU A 522 -38.81 -2.78 41.19
CA LEU A 522 -37.92 -2.55 40.05
C LEU A 522 -37.11 -3.81 39.66
N ALA A 523 -36.65 -4.57 40.65
CA ALA A 523 -35.93 -5.82 40.41
C ALA A 523 -36.83 -6.89 39.74
N ALA A 524 -38.07 -7.02 40.15
CA ALA A 524 -39.03 -7.92 39.54
C ALA A 524 -39.31 -7.55 38.07
N GLU A 525 -39.45 -6.25 37.77
CA GLU A 525 -39.61 -5.75 36.39
C GLU A 525 -38.34 -6.01 35.55
N SER A 526 -37.18 -5.68 36.09
CA SER A 526 -35.86 -5.91 35.46
C SER A 526 -35.68 -7.38 35.10
N ARG A 527 -36.01 -8.30 35.99
CA ARG A 527 -35.94 -9.74 35.74
C ARG A 527 -36.86 -10.17 34.58
N ILE A 528 -38.08 -9.70 34.54
CA ILE A 528 -39.03 -10.00 33.45
C ILE A 528 -38.47 -9.51 32.11
N LEU A 529 -37.90 -8.30 32.08
CA LEU A 529 -37.28 -7.75 30.87
C LEU A 529 -36.08 -8.59 30.42
N ARG A 530 -35.20 -9.00 31.33
CA ARG A 530 -34.09 -9.89 31.05
C ARG A 530 -34.53 -11.24 30.46
N GLU A 531 -35.54 -11.88 31.08
CA GLU A 531 -36.07 -13.16 30.62
C GLU A 531 -36.65 -13.06 29.20
N LYS A 532 -37.43 -12.00 28.93
CA LYS A 532 -37.96 -11.71 27.58
C LYS A 532 -36.83 -11.51 26.57
N GLU A 533 -35.78 -10.76 26.93
CA GLU A 533 -34.64 -10.54 26.09
C GLU A 533 -33.93 -11.88 25.76
N PHE A 534 -33.70 -12.72 26.75
CA PHE A 534 -33.05 -14.02 26.55
C PHE A 534 -33.87 -14.94 25.64
N ILE A 535 -35.20 -14.94 25.78
CA ILE A 535 -36.11 -15.68 24.90
C ILE A 535 -35.98 -15.16 23.45
N GLN A 536 -35.98 -13.84 23.28
CA GLN A 536 -35.86 -13.24 21.94
C GLN A 536 -34.48 -13.52 21.30
N LEU A 537 -33.38 -13.33 22.05
CA LEU A 537 -32.02 -13.64 21.55
C LEU A 537 -31.86 -15.10 21.16
N LYS A 538 -32.48 -16.02 21.91
CA LYS A 538 -32.48 -17.46 21.60
C LYS A 538 -33.29 -17.75 20.34
N LYS A 539 -34.46 -17.13 20.18
CA LYS A 539 -35.31 -17.25 18.98
C LYS A 539 -34.61 -16.74 17.74
N ASP A 540 -33.97 -15.58 17.82
CA ASP A 540 -33.29 -14.93 16.71
C ASP A 540 -31.90 -15.54 16.42
N ARG A 541 -31.43 -16.44 17.29
CA ARG A 541 -30.10 -17.08 17.19
C ARG A 541 -28.98 -16.09 16.96
N VAL A 542 -28.98 -14.98 17.71
CA VAL A 542 -27.98 -13.92 17.57
C VAL A 542 -26.58 -14.44 17.87
N ILE A 543 -25.69 -14.35 16.88
CA ILE A 543 -24.29 -14.79 16.95
C ILE A 543 -23.38 -13.57 17.14
N ILE A 544 -22.38 -13.69 17.99
CA ILE A 544 -21.34 -12.69 18.16
C ILE A 544 -20.39 -12.75 16.94
N HIS A 545 -20.23 -11.64 16.21
CA HIS A 545 -19.47 -11.61 14.97
C HIS A 545 -18.00 -11.25 15.14
N THR A 546 -17.61 -10.60 16.24
CA THR A 546 -16.25 -10.07 16.44
C THR A 546 -15.70 -10.41 17.81
N GLY A 547 -14.37 -10.29 17.98
CA GLY A 547 -13.70 -10.53 19.25
C GLY A 547 -13.47 -12.02 19.57
N HIS A 548 -13.04 -12.30 20.79
CA HIS A 548 -12.71 -13.66 21.25
C HIS A 548 -13.93 -14.57 21.47
N LEU A 549 -15.13 -14.01 21.50
CA LEU A 549 -16.40 -14.73 21.61
C LEU A 549 -17.07 -14.97 20.25
N ALA A 550 -16.44 -14.57 19.15
CA ALA A 550 -16.99 -14.73 17.80
C ALA A 550 -17.42 -16.19 17.53
N GLY A 551 -18.60 -16.34 16.92
CA GLY A 551 -19.20 -17.65 16.61
C GLY A 551 -20.06 -18.24 17.75
N LYS A 552 -20.05 -17.69 18.96
CA LYS A 552 -20.94 -18.13 20.05
C LYS A 552 -22.29 -17.44 19.95
N LEU A 553 -23.34 -18.10 20.43
CA LEU A 553 -24.65 -17.47 20.62
C LEU A 553 -24.56 -16.45 21.76
N LEU A 554 -25.08 -15.26 21.53
CA LEU A 554 -25.03 -14.19 22.53
C LEU A 554 -25.75 -14.59 23.81
N VAL A 555 -26.92 -15.25 23.70
CA VAL A 555 -27.70 -15.70 24.87
C VAL A 555 -26.92 -16.67 25.75
N ASP A 556 -26.15 -17.61 25.16
CA ASP A 556 -25.38 -18.60 25.94
C ASP A 556 -24.27 -17.91 26.75
N VAL A 557 -23.67 -16.87 26.16
CA VAL A 557 -22.63 -16.08 26.82
C VAL A 557 -23.21 -15.25 27.98
N LEU A 558 -24.37 -14.62 27.77
CA LEU A 558 -25.06 -13.86 28.82
C LEU A 558 -25.56 -14.75 29.96
N MET A 559 -26.09 -15.93 29.67
CA MET A 559 -26.47 -16.92 30.67
C MET A 559 -25.31 -17.44 31.51
N ALA A 560 -24.14 -17.62 30.87
CA ALA A 560 -22.92 -18.05 31.57
C ALA A 560 -22.36 -16.95 32.51
N ASP A 561 -22.62 -15.67 32.20
CA ASP A 561 -22.19 -14.54 33.03
C ASP A 561 -23.11 -14.26 34.21
N LEU A 562 -24.38 -14.66 34.08
CA LEU A 562 -25.43 -14.35 35.06
C LEU A 562 -25.11 -14.92 36.43
N MET A 563 -25.18 -14.08 37.43
CA MET A 563 -25.06 -14.43 38.86
C MET A 563 -26.25 -13.86 39.61
N GLU A 564 -27.29 -14.67 39.74
CA GLU A 564 -28.54 -14.26 40.39
C GLU A 564 -28.37 -14.07 41.91
N ASN A 565 -29.06 -13.08 42.46
CA ASN A 565 -29.13 -12.87 43.91
C ASN A 565 -30.24 -13.76 44.49
N THR A 566 -29.88 -14.96 44.91
CA THR A 566 -30.83 -15.96 45.45
C THR A 566 -31.52 -15.52 46.76
N ASP A 567 -30.85 -14.66 47.54
CA ASP A 567 -31.42 -14.18 48.81
C ASP A 567 -32.53 -13.14 48.60
N SER A 568 -32.53 -12.44 47.48
CA SER A 568 -33.64 -11.51 47.12
C SER A 568 -34.89 -12.26 46.63
N ILE A 569 -34.75 -13.42 46.03
CA ILE A 569 -35.83 -14.24 45.48
C ILE A 569 -36.63 -14.95 46.59
N GLN A 570 -36.02 -15.26 47.72
CA GLN A 570 -36.65 -15.96 48.87
C GLN A 570 -37.44 -15.02 49.80
N SER A 571 -37.49 -13.72 49.53
CA SER A 571 -38.25 -12.75 50.32
C SER A 571 -39.76 -12.92 50.10
N PRO A 572 -40.61 -13.01 51.16
CA PRO A 572 -42.03 -13.40 51.04
C PRO A 572 -42.91 -12.52 50.14
N ALA A 573 -42.47 -11.34 49.79
CA ALA A 573 -43.21 -10.41 48.95
C ALA A 573 -43.30 -10.84 47.45
N LEU A 574 -42.42 -11.71 46.96
CA LEU A 574 -42.41 -12.21 45.56
C LEU A 574 -43.27 -13.47 45.36
N ALA A 575 -43.60 -14.20 46.42
CA ALA A 575 -44.47 -15.37 46.37
C ALA A 575 -45.96 -15.02 46.14
N ALA A 576 -46.35 -13.74 46.23
CA ALA A 576 -47.73 -13.27 46.02
C ALA A 576 -47.98 -12.72 44.60
N ALA A 577 -46.93 -12.59 43.73
CA ALA A 577 -47.03 -12.06 42.37
C ALA A 577 -46.77 -13.12 41.27
N ALA A 578 -46.48 -14.37 41.64
CA ALA A 578 -46.46 -15.55 40.76
C ALA A 578 -47.82 -16.29 40.94
#